data_8221a037399b3cb68be2447acd3e9b5b
#
_entry.id   8221a037399b3cb68be2447acd3e9b5b
#
_cell.length_a   1.000
_cell.length_b   1.000
_cell.length_c   1.000
_cell.angle_alpha   90.00
_cell.angle_beta   90.00
_cell.angle_gamma   90.00
#
_symmetry.space_group_name_H-M   'P 1'
#
loop_
_entity.id
_entity.type
_entity.pdbx_description
1 polymer ?
#
loop_
_entity_poly.entity_id
_entity_poly.type
_entity_poly.pdbx_seq_one_letter_code
_entity_poly.pdbx_strand_id
1 'polypeptide(L)'
;MLNFIRISKIITTLTLIYLAIIPKLFSDDSDVYKQLNLFGEVYERVRSEYVEKISDKDLIEAAINGMLQSLDPHSSYLNADSFTEMKIQTKGEFGGLGIEVTMENGLVKVVSPIDDTPAAKAGLQSGDYISHIDEEAVMGLTLSEAVDKMRGPINTELKITVIREGQEAFDLNLKRAIIKV
;
A
#
# COMPACT_ATOMS: atom_id res chain seq x y z
N MET A 1 28.33 -2.98 -69.56
CA MET A 1 27.70 -1.67 -69.29
C MET A 1 26.25 -1.78 -68.84
N LEU A 2 25.41 -2.63 -69.42
CA LEU A 2 23.99 -2.78 -69.11
C LEU A 2 23.71 -3.27 -67.67
N ASN A 3 24.52 -4.17 -67.12
CA ASN A 3 24.36 -4.73 -65.75
C ASN A 3 24.72 -3.70 -64.69
N PHE A 4 25.62 -2.78 -64.92
CA PHE A 4 25.96 -1.74 -63.95
C PHE A 4 24.83 -0.73 -63.73
N ILE A 5 24.12 -0.38 -64.81
CA ILE A 5 23.01 0.53 -64.81
C ILE A 5 21.78 -0.11 -64.06
N ARG A 6 21.57 -1.43 -64.22
CA ARG A 6 20.51 -2.17 -63.51
C ARG A 6 20.78 -2.27 -62.01
N ILE A 7 22.02 -2.56 -61.60
CA ILE A 7 22.43 -2.64 -60.20
C ILE A 7 22.30 -1.26 -59.54
N SER A 8 22.72 -0.18 -60.19
CA SER A 8 22.59 1.19 -59.69
C SER A 8 21.11 1.56 -59.45
N LYS A 9 20.20 1.22 -60.38
CA LYS A 9 18.76 1.49 -60.20
C LYS A 9 18.13 0.68 -59.06
N ILE A 10 18.55 -0.55 -58.81
CA ILE A 10 18.09 -1.38 -57.71
C ILE A 10 18.54 -0.79 -56.37
N ILE A 11 19.81 -0.35 -56.27
CA ILE A 11 20.34 0.27 -55.07
C ILE A 11 19.62 1.60 -54.77
N THR A 12 19.36 2.44 -55.76
CA THR A 12 18.60 3.70 -55.55
C THR A 12 17.16 3.48 -55.15
N THR A 13 16.47 2.47 -55.70
CA THR A 13 15.11 2.14 -55.27
C THR A 13 15.06 1.56 -53.85
N LEU A 14 16.02 0.71 -53.46
CA LEU A 14 16.15 0.20 -52.11
C LEU A 14 16.45 1.30 -51.09
N THR A 15 17.31 2.25 -51.40
CA THR A 15 17.62 3.40 -50.55
C THR A 15 16.42 4.34 -50.42
N LEU A 16 15.64 4.56 -51.46
CA LEU A 16 14.41 5.36 -51.39
C LEU A 16 13.31 4.70 -50.56
N ILE A 17 13.15 3.38 -50.65
CA ILE A 17 12.24 2.61 -49.83
C ILE A 17 12.67 2.63 -48.36
N TYR A 18 13.97 2.48 -48.09
CA TYR A 18 14.52 2.55 -46.74
C TYR A 18 14.30 3.94 -46.11
N LEU A 19 14.54 5.03 -46.85
CA LEU A 19 14.29 6.40 -46.38
C LEU A 19 12.80 6.71 -46.14
N ALA A 20 11.89 6.04 -46.85
CA ALA A 20 10.44 6.23 -46.69
C ALA A 20 9.84 5.48 -45.47
N ILE A 21 10.55 4.45 -44.98
CA ILE A 21 10.08 3.62 -43.83
C ILE A 21 10.53 4.20 -42.48
N ILE A 22 11.72 4.86 -42.45
CA ILE A 22 12.28 5.41 -41.21
C ILE A 22 11.37 6.44 -40.50
N PRO A 23 10.71 7.39 -41.14
CA PRO A 23 9.91 8.37 -40.47
C PRO A 23 8.60 7.80 -39.82
N LYS A 24 8.12 6.64 -40.25
CA LYS A 24 6.93 6.00 -39.67
C LYS A 24 7.21 5.26 -38.35
N LEU A 25 8.45 4.91 -38.08
CA LEU A 25 8.85 4.23 -36.83
C LEU A 25 9.04 5.19 -35.65
N PHE A 26 9.16 6.50 -35.86
CA PHE A 26 9.40 7.53 -34.84
C PHE A 26 8.23 8.50 -34.63
N SER A 27 7.08 8.27 -35.30
CA SER A 27 5.96 9.20 -35.28
C SER A 27 5.00 9.03 -34.08
N ASP A 28 5.11 7.94 -33.34
CA ASP A 28 4.15 7.59 -32.28
C ASP A 28 4.54 8.15 -30.89
N ASP A 29 5.84 8.38 -30.66
CA ASP A 29 6.35 8.81 -29.36
C ASP A 29 5.99 10.28 -29.03
N SER A 30 5.84 11.15 -30.02
CA SER A 30 5.60 12.58 -29.78
C SER A 30 4.24 12.87 -29.15
N ASP A 31 3.23 12.04 -29.43
CA ASP A 31 1.89 12.22 -28.90
C ASP A 31 1.77 11.69 -27.46
N VAL A 32 2.50 10.62 -27.13
CA VAL A 32 2.60 10.13 -25.74
C VAL A 32 3.24 11.18 -24.83
N TYR A 33 4.34 11.80 -25.28
CA TYR A 33 5.00 12.86 -24.49
C TYR A 33 4.13 14.10 -24.31
N LYS A 34 3.31 14.47 -25.28
CA LYS A 34 2.34 15.56 -25.14
C LYS A 34 1.29 15.24 -24.09
N GLN A 35 0.76 14.00 -24.06
CA GLN A 35 -0.19 13.57 -23.06
C GLN A 35 0.42 13.50 -21.65
N LEU A 36 1.69 13.05 -21.53
CA LEU A 36 2.40 13.07 -20.26
C LEU A 36 2.67 14.49 -19.77
N ASN A 37 2.98 15.43 -20.65
CA ASN A 37 3.12 16.85 -20.29
C ASN A 37 1.78 17.43 -19.79
N LEU A 38 0.68 17.14 -20.49
CA LEU A 38 -0.66 17.55 -20.04
C LEU A 38 -1.00 16.97 -18.67
N PHE A 39 -0.69 15.68 -18.45
CA PHE A 39 -0.86 15.07 -17.13
C PHE A 39 -0.04 15.78 -16.05
N GLY A 40 1.23 16.10 -16.34
CA GLY A 40 2.11 16.84 -15.44
C GLY A 40 1.58 18.24 -15.11
N GLU A 41 1.07 18.98 -16.11
CA GLU A 41 0.46 20.30 -15.90
C GLU A 41 -0.78 20.22 -15.01
N VAL A 42 -1.66 19.24 -15.22
CA VAL A 42 -2.85 19.01 -14.38
C VAL A 42 -2.45 18.62 -12.97
N TYR A 43 -1.47 17.71 -12.83
CA TYR A 43 -0.94 17.30 -11.54
C TYR A 43 -0.40 18.49 -10.73
N GLU A 44 0.45 19.33 -11.34
CA GLU A 44 1.03 20.51 -10.69
C GLU A 44 -0.06 21.54 -10.32
N ARG A 45 -1.08 21.69 -11.16
CA ARG A 45 -2.20 22.58 -10.85
C ARG A 45 -3.02 22.10 -9.66
N VAL A 46 -3.35 20.80 -9.59
CA VAL A 46 -4.05 20.22 -8.44
C VAL A 46 -3.20 20.37 -7.18
N ARG A 47 -1.92 20.03 -7.25
CA ARG A 47 -0.98 20.14 -6.14
C ARG A 47 -0.85 21.56 -5.57
N SER A 48 -0.85 22.57 -6.45
CA SER A 48 -0.61 23.97 -6.06
C SER A 48 -1.87 24.77 -5.74
N GLU A 49 -3.00 24.47 -6.38
CA GLU A 49 -4.19 25.30 -6.34
C GLU A 49 -5.38 24.64 -5.60
N TYR A 50 -5.28 23.32 -5.27
CA TYR A 50 -6.39 22.68 -4.56
C TYR A 50 -6.50 23.21 -3.12
N VAL A 51 -7.75 23.35 -2.63
CA VAL A 51 -8.06 23.98 -1.34
C VAL A 51 -7.50 23.21 -0.15
N GLU A 52 -7.41 21.89 -0.26
CA GLU A 52 -6.84 21.00 0.77
C GLU A 52 -5.47 20.49 0.32
N LYS A 53 -4.53 20.38 1.28
CA LYS A 53 -3.22 19.80 0.99
C LYS A 53 -3.34 18.28 0.86
N ILE A 54 -3.17 17.78 -0.35
CA ILE A 54 -3.07 16.35 -0.64
C ILE A 54 -1.61 15.98 -0.80
N SER A 55 -1.20 14.82 -0.31
CA SER A 55 0.18 14.36 -0.48
C SER A 55 0.47 13.99 -1.93
N ASP A 56 1.70 14.19 -2.38
CA ASP A 56 2.13 13.80 -3.73
C ASP A 56 1.92 12.29 -3.96
N LYS A 57 2.11 11.48 -2.91
CA LYS A 57 1.86 10.04 -2.92
C LYS A 57 0.40 9.73 -3.25
N ASP A 58 -0.54 10.36 -2.54
CA ASP A 58 -1.96 10.08 -2.70
C ASP A 58 -2.47 10.51 -4.07
N LEU A 59 -1.98 11.64 -4.59
CA LEU A 59 -2.31 12.10 -5.94
C LEU A 59 -1.83 11.11 -7.01
N ILE A 60 -0.61 10.61 -6.89
CA ILE A 60 -0.06 9.63 -7.84
C ILE A 60 -0.79 8.29 -7.73
N GLU A 61 -1.06 7.81 -6.53
CA GLU A 61 -1.81 6.56 -6.31
C GLU A 61 -3.23 6.66 -6.90
N ALA A 62 -3.91 7.80 -6.70
CA ALA A 62 -5.23 8.07 -7.28
C ALA A 62 -5.19 8.07 -8.83
N ALA A 63 -4.16 8.68 -9.42
CA ALA A 63 -3.99 8.71 -10.87
C ALA A 63 -3.74 7.30 -11.45
N ILE A 64 -2.87 6.50 -10.79
CA ILE A 64 -2.62 5.10 -11.17
C ILE A 64 -3.91 4.28 -11.09
N ASN A 65 -4.67 4.42 -9.99
CA ASN A 65 -5.95 3.74 -9.83
C ASN A 65 -6.95 4.14 -10.91
N GLY A 66 -7.05 5.44 -11.25
CA GLY A 66 -7.91 5.91 -12.34
C GLY A 66 -7.56 5.29 -13.69
N MET A 67 -6.28 5.17 -14.02
CA MET A 67 -5.83 4.48 -15.24
C MET A 67 -6.23 3.00 -15.23
N LEU A 68 -5.99 2.28 -14.13
CA LEU A 68 -6.29 0.86 -14.05
C LEU A 68 -7.78 0.58 -14.10
N GLN A 69 -8.60 1.36 -13.40
CA GLN A 69 -10.06 1.26 -13.42
C GLN A 69 -10.67 1.53 -14.80
N SER A 70 -9.98 2.33 -15.64
CA SER A 70 -10.41 2.54 -17.03
C SER A 70 -10.22 1.32 -17.93
N LEU A 71 -9.41 0.35 -17.52
CA LEU A 71 -9.20 -0.89 -18.28
C LEU A 71 -10.31 -1.91 -17.99
N ASP A 72 -10.57 -2.17 -16.71
CA ASP A 72 -11.61 -3.08 -16.25
C ASP A 72 -11.91 -2.85 -14.75
N PRO A 73 -13.10 -3.32 -14.24
CA PRO A 73 -13.48 -3.10 -12.83
C PRO A 73 -12.70 -3.95 -11.82
N HIS A 74 -11.86 -4.88 -12.26
CA HIS A 74 -11.08 -5.78 -11.41
C HIS A 74 -9.62 -5.35 -11.30
N SER A 75 -9.19 -4.37 -12.09
CA SER A 75 -7.83 -3.84 -12.06
C SER A 75 -7.71 -2.71 -11.05
N SER A 76 -6.79 -2.84 -10.10
CA SER A 76 -6.52 -1.82 -9.07
C SER A 76 -5.05 -1.81 -8.69
N TYR A 77 -4.56 -0.65 -8.27
CA TYR A 77 -3.25 -0.52 -7.66
C TYR A 77 -3.35 -0.83 -6.16
N LEU A 78 -2.47 -1.69 -5.68
CA LEU A 78 -2.31 -1.96 -4.26
C LEU A 78 -0.97 -1.37 -3.82
N ASN A 79 -1.02 -0.42 -2.90
CA ASN A 79 0.19 0.02 -2.21
C ASN A 79 0.69 -1.10 -1.26
N ALA A 80 1.84 -0.89 -0.60
CA ALA A 80 2.45 -1.91 0.25
C ALA A 80 1.52 -2.40 1.39
N ASP A 81 0.76 -1.47 1.96
CA ASP A 81 -0.15 -1.75 3.07
C ASP A 81 -1.36 -2.55 2.58
N SER A 82 -2.04 -2.07 1.53
CA SER A 82 -3.18 -2.78 0.90
C SER A 82 -2.79 -4.15 0.35
N PHE A 83 -1.56 -4.30 -0.19
CA PHE A 83 -1.06 -5.59 -0.63
C PHE A 83 -0.85 -6.55 0.54
N THR A 84 -0.36 -6.05 1.67
CA THR A 84 -0.19 -6.83 2.90
C THR A 84 -1.54 -7.27 3.45
N GLU A 85 -2.53 -6.37 3.49
CA GLU A 85 -3.90 -6.70 3.90
C GLU A 85 -4.54 -7.75 2.98
N MET A 86 -4.40 -7.60 1.67
CA MET A 86 -4.90 -8.59 0.71
C MET A 86 -4.25 -9.97 0.93
N LYS A 87 -2.94 -10.01 1.23
CA LYS A 87 -2.25 -11.26 1.58
C LYS A 87 -2.82 -11.89 2.85
N ILE A 88 -3.09 -11.08 3.86
CA ILE A 88 -3.71 -11.53 5.11
C ILE A 88 -5.10 -12.11 4.83
N GLN A 89 -5.96 -11.38 4.11
CA GLN A 89 -7.30 -11.83 3.75
C GLN A 89 -7.29 -13.12 2.92
N THR A 90 -6.33 -13.26 2.01
CA THR A 90 -6.22 -14.44 1.14
C THR A 90 -5.68 -15.66 1.88
N LYS A 91 -4.74 -15.46 2.82
CA LYS A 91 -4.14 -16.55 3.60
C LYS A 91 -4.90 -16.86 4.89
N GLY A 92 -5.72 -15.91 5.38
CA GLY A 92 -6.38 -16.00 6.67
C GLY A 92 -5.41 -16.00 7.87
N GLU A 93 -4.19 -15.55 7.69
CA GLU A 93 -3.14 -15.58 8.69
C GLU A 93 -2.38 -14.26 8.75
N PHE A 94 -2.17 -13.73 9.94
CA PHE A 94 -1.33 -12.53 10.16
C PHE A 94 -0.54 -12.63 11.46
N GLY A 95 0.56 -11.88 11.54
CA GLY A 95 1.36 -11.79 12.76
C GLY A 95 0.74 -10.77 13.73
N GLY A 96 0.40 -11.22 14.94
CA GLY A 96 -0.24 -10.37 15.94
C GLY A 96 -0.31 -11.02 17.31
N LEU A 97 -1.15 -10.46 18.18
CA LEU A 97 -1.34 -10.89 19.57
C LEU A 97 -2.53 -11.86 19.74
N GLY A 98 -3.50 -11.81 18.83
CA GLY A 98 -4.73 -12.60 18.92
C GLY A 98 -5.73 -12.04 19.91
N ILE A 99 -6.13 -10.80 19.71
CA ILE A 99 -7.17 -10.11 20.48
C ILE A 99 -8.17 -9.42 19.55
N GLU A 100 -9.42 -9.44 19.95
CA GLU A 100 -10.44 -8.57 19.41
C GLU A 100 -10.50 -7.29 20.25
N VAL A 101 -10.45 -6.13 19.58
CA VAL A 101 -10.34 -4.84 20.26
C VAL A 101 -11.32 -3.81 19.71
N THR A 102 -11.63 -2.81 20.54
CA THR A 102 -12.36 -1.61 20.15
C THR A 102 -11.74 -0.38 20.79
N MET A 103 -12.13 0.83 20.36
CA MET A 103 -11.75 2.06 21.05
C MET A 103 -12.84 2.48 22.04
N GLU A 104 -12.43 2.74 23.27
CA GLU A 104 -13.30 3.28 24.31
C GLU A 104 -12.53 4.31 25.15
N ASN A 105 -13.07 5.52 25.28
CA ASN A 105 -12.47 6.63 26.03
C ASN A 105 -11.03 6.97 25.63
N GLY A 106 -10.66 6.79 24.34
CA GLY A 106 -9.32 7.05 23.84
C GLY A 106 -8.28 5.95 24.15
N LEU A 107 -8.73 4.83 24.70
CA LEU A 107 -7.92 3.64 24.98
C LEU A 107 -8.38 2.46 24.12
N VAL A 108 -7.48 1.52 23.89
CA VAL A 108 -7.81 0.26 23.21
C VAL A 108 -8.38 -0.71 24.25
N LYS A 109 -9.68 -1.02 24.12
CA LYS A 109 -10.35 -1.99 24.97
C LYS A 109 -10.29 -3.39 24.37
N VAL A 110 -9.87 -4.35 25.14
CA VAL A 110 -9.93 -5.77 24.80
C VAL A 110 -11.36 -6.27 24.91
N VAL A 111 -11.97 -6.63 23.79
CA VAL A 111 -13.28 -7.26 23.73
C VAL A 111 -13.16 -8.70 24.16
N SER A 112 -12.26 -9.44 23.50
CA SER A 112 -11.91 -10.81 23.91
C SER A 112 -10.51 -11.20 23.40
N PRO A 113 -9.71 -11.94 24.19
CA PRO A 113 -8.56 -12.66 23.64
C PRO A 113 -9.04 -13.90 22.87
N ILE A 114 -8.33 -14.26 21.80
CA ILE A 114 -8.57 -15.48 21.04
C ILE A 114 -7.80 -16.62 21.71
N ASP A 115 -8.44 -17.76 21.87
CA ASP A 115 -7.84 -18.95 22.50
C ASP A 115 -6.54 -19.37 21.82
N ASP A 116 -5.62 -19.91 22.59
CA ASP A 116 -4.30 -20.40 22.15
C ASP A 116 -3.33 -19.35 21.59
N THR A 117 -3.70 -18.08 21.62
CA THR A 117 -2.86 -16.96 21.15
C THR A 117 -1.89 -16.42 22.22
N PRO A 118 -0.90 -15.60 21.84
CA PRO A 118 -0.02 -14.95 22.80
C PRO A 118 -0.75 -14.13 23.86
N ALA A 119 -1.80 -13.43 23.49
CA ALA A 119 -2.59 -12.61 24.39
C ALA A 119 -3.31 -13.45 25.46
N ALA A 120 -3.96 -14.53 25.05
CA ALA A 120 -4.63 -15.44 25.98
C ALA A 120 -3.61 -16.10 26.94
N LYS A 121 -2.47 -16.54 26.41
CA LYS A 121 -1.40 -17.15 27.22
C LYS A 121 -0.75 -16.18 28.20
N ALA A 122 -0.71 -14.89 27.89
CA ALA A 122 -0.23 -13.84 28.78
C ALA A 122 -1.25 -13.41 29.82
N GLY A 123 -2.49 -13.93 29.77
CA GLY A 123 -3.53 -13.63 30.73
C GLY A 123 -4.27 -12.32 30.49
N LEU A 124 -4.27 -11.80 29.25
CA LEU A 124 -5.18 -10.74 28.85
C LEU A 124 -6.64 -11.21 28.99
N GLN A 125 -7.51 -10.30 29.42
CA GLN A 125 -8.91 -10.61 29.70
C GLN A 125 -9.83 -9.62 28.97
N SER A 126 -11.07 -10.06 28.74
CA SER A 126 -12.12 -9.16 28.29
C SER A 126 -12.32 -8.03 29.28
N GLY A 127 -12.42 -6.80 28.80
CA GLY A 127 -12.55 -5.60 29.63
C GLY A 127 -11.23 -4.93 30.00
N ASP A 128 -10.07 -5.53 29.71
CA ASP A 128 -8.78 -4.86 29.86
C ASP A 128 -8.67 -3.68 28.91
N TYR A 129 -7.94 -2.64 29.33
CA TYR A 129 -7.61 -1.50 28.49
C TYR A 129 -6.09 -1.46 28.25
N ILE A 130 -5.69 -1.31 26.99
CA ILE A 130 -4.29 -1.09 26.62
C ILE A 130 -4.08 0.42 26.51
N SER A 131 -3.18 0.96 27.31
CA SER A 131 -2.85 2.39 27.37
C SER A 131 -1.59 2.75 26.59
N HIS A 132 -0.64 1.82 26.48
CA HIS A 132 0.60 2.03 25.74
C HIS A 132 0.97 0.77 24.91
N ILE A 133 1.63 1.01 23.80
CA ILE A 133 2.20 0.00 22.90
C ILE A 133 3.67 0.42 22.66
N ASP A 134 4.64 -0.42 23.02
CA ASP A 134 6.07 -0.12 22.97
C ASP A 134 6.41 1.27 23.57
N GLU A 135 5.88 1.54 24.77
CA GLU A 135 6.06 2.81 25.52
C GLU A 135 5.35 4.03 24.89
N GLU A 136 4.72 3.90 23.72
CA GLU A 136 3.95 4.94 23.07
C GLU A 136 2.48 4.91 23.52
N ALA A 137 1.96 6.06 23.95
CA ALA A 137 0.56 6.15 24.38
C ALA A 137 -0.38 5.92 23.21
N VAL A 138 -1.44 5.13 23.42
CA VAL A 138 -2.48 4.91 22.40
C VAL A 138 -3.49 6.04 22.32
N MET A 139 -3.51 6.93 23.33
CA MET A 139 -4.39 8.09 23.34
C MET A 139 -4.10 9.03 22.17
N GLY A 140 -5.11 9.29 21.35
CA GLY A 140 -4.99 10.10 20.13
C GLY A 140 -4.79 9.27 18.84
N LEU A 141 -4.56 7.98 18.95
CA LEU A 141 -4.55 7.08 17.81
C LEU A 141 -5.97 6.66 17.42
N THR A 142 -6.16 6.36 16.16
CA THR A 142 -7.33 5.62 15.68
C THR A 142 -7.19 4.13 16.01
N LEU A 143 -8.30 3.39 15.97
CA LEU A 143 -8.26 1.93 16.17
C LEU A 143 -7.34 1.24 15.17
N SER A 144 -7.38 1.68 13.91
CA SER A 144 -6.52 1.11 12.85
C SER A 144 -5.04 1.30 13.17
N GLU A 145 -4.62 2.51 13.53
CA GLU A 145 -3.23 2.80 13.89
C GLU A 145 -2.75 1.99 15.10
N ALA A 146 -3.61 1.82 16.11
CA ALA A 146 -3.28 1.00 17.27
C ALA A 146 -3.16 -0.49 16.89
N VAL A 147 -4.07 -1.00 16.06
CA VAL A 147 -4.02 -2.38 15.54
C VAL A 147 -2.76 -2.61 14.70
N ASP A 148 -2.39 -1.66 13.84
CA ASP A 148 -1.19 -1.77 13.01
C ASP A 148 0.09 -1.82 13.85
N LYS A 149 0.15 -1.05 14.95
CA LYS A 149 1.25 -1.14 15.93
C LYS A 149 1.30 -2.50 16.65
N MET A 150 0.14 -3.09 16.96
CA MET A 150 0.07 -4.41 17.58
C MET A 150 0.38 -5.55 16.60
N ARG A 151 0.11 -5.38 15.31
CA ARG A 151 0.52 -6.30 14.24
C ARG A 151 2.01 -6.17 13.95
N GLY A 152 2.57 -7.14 13.26
CA GLY A 152 3.96 -7.09 12.81
C GLY A 152 4.53 -8.46 12.46
N PRO A 153 5.83 -8.52 12.15
CA PRO A 153 6.49 -9.78 11.81
C PRO A 153 6.36 -10.82 12.94
N ILE A 154 6.13 -12.06 12.54
CA ILE A 154 6.01 -13.19 13.47
C ILE A 154 7.32 -13.33 14.25
N ASN A 155 7.22 -13.70 15.53
CA ASN A 155 8.33 -13.84 16.48
C ASN A 155 8.98 -12.52 16.92
N THR A 156 8.48 -11.36 16.55
CA THR A 156 8.93 -10.09 17.15
C THR A 156 8.25 -9.87 18.50
N GLU A 157 8.95 -9.19 19.39
CA GLU A 157 8.45 -8.83 20.71
C GLU A 157 7.62 -7.55 20.63
N LEU A 158 6.68 -7.40 21.55
CA LEU A 158 5.85 -6.23 21.73
C LEU A 158 5.56 -6.07 23.23
N LYS A 159 5.75 -4.87 23.75
CA LYS A 159 5.37 -4.49 25.12
C LYS A 159 4.05 -3.74 25.11
N ILE A 160 3.11 -4.13 25.93
CA ILE A 160 1.87 -3.39 26.13
C ILE A 160 1.68 -3.07 27.62
N THR A 161 1.13 -1.88 27.92
CA THR A 161 0.73 -1.52 29.27
C THR A 161 -0.78 -1.68 29.41
N VAL A 162 -1.19 -2.49 30.34
CA VAL A 162 -2.59 -2.89 30.57
C VAL A 162 -3.12 -2.22 31.81
N ILE A 163 -4.35 -1.70 31.73
CA ILE A 163 -5.16 -1.20 32.84
C ILE A 163 -6.32 -2.18 33.03
N ARG A 164 -6.42 -2.75 34.21
CA ARG A 164 -7.50 -3.66 34.61
C ARG A 164 -8.21 -3.15 35.85
N GLU A 165 -9.52 -3.26 35.87
CA GLU A 165 -10.30 -2.83 37.00
C GLU A 165 -9.85 -3.51 38.30
N GLY A 166 -9.64 -2.74 39.36
CA GLY A 166 -9.20 -3.23 40.68
C GLY A 166 -7.71 -3.59 40.76
N GLN A 167 -6.90 -3.28 39.78
CA GLN A 167 -5.45 -3.52 39.80
C GLN A 167 -4.69 -2.26 39.37
N GLU A 168 -3.43 -2.17 39.80
CA GLU A 168 -2.52 -1.18 39.23
C GLU A 168 -2.19 -1.54 37.77
N ALA A 169 -1.86 -0.51 36.96
CA ALA A 169 -1.43 -0.74 35.58
C ALA A 169 -0.16 -1.62 35.55
N PHE A 170 -0.10 -2.57 34.66
CA PHE A 170 0.99 -3.52 34.53
C PHE A 170 1.42 -3.73 33.09
N ASP A 171 2.68 -4.08 32.90
CA ASP A 171 3.26 -4.33 31.58
C ASP A 171 3.21 -5.82 31.24
N LEU A 172 2.90 -6.12 29.98
CA LEU A 172 3.00 -7.44 29.39
C LEU A 172 3.97 -7.41 28.20
N ASN A 173 4.96 -8.27 28.22
CA ASN A 173 5.81 -8.54 27.06
C ASN A 173 5.26 -9.74 26.28
N LEU A 174 4.86 -9.49 25.05
CA LEU A 174 4.21 -10.47 24.19
C LEU A 174 5.08 -10.73 22.97
N LYS A 175 5.00 -11.93 22.42
CA LYS A 175 5.66 -12.28 21.17
C LYS A 175 4.60 -12.52 20.11
N ARG A 176 4.67 -11.77 19.00
CA ARG A 176 3.73 -11.92 17.89
C ARG A 176 3.76 -13.33 17.32
N ALA A 177 2.60 -13.92 17.13
CA ALA A 177 2.44 -15.24 16.53
C ALA A 177 1.53 -15.18 15.30
N ILE A 178 1.46 -16.26 14.54
CA ILE A 178 0.47 -16.43 13.48
C ILE A 178 -0.90 -16.50 14.12
N ILE A 179 -1.78 -15.56 13.78
CA ILE A 179 -3.18 -15.57 14.16
C ILE A 179 -3.98 -16.05 12.94
N LYS A 180 -4.80 -17.05 13.13
CA LYS A 180 -5.72 -17.59 12.12
C LYS A 180 -7.11 -17.02 12.38
N VAL A 181 -7.75 -16.55 11.34
CA VAL A 181 -9.12 -15.99 11.38
C VAL A 181 -10.06 -16.97 10.69
#